data_d8f819a0635214c261ff67844b2868b9
#
_entry.id   d8f819a0635214c261ff67844b2868b9
#
_cell.length_a   1.000
_cell.length_b   1.000
_cell.length_c   1.000
_cell.angle_alpha   90.00
_cell.angle_beta   90.00
_cell.angle_gamma   90.00
#
_symmetry.space_group_name_H-M   'P 1'
#
loop_
_entity.id
_entity.type
_entity.pdbx_description
1 polymer ?
#
loop_
_entity_poly.entity_id
_entity_poly.type
_entity_poly.pdbx_seq_one_letter_code
_entity_poly.pdbx_strand_id
1 'polypeptide(L)'
;MQKELLLAGQEFVVTGRLETFSRQEAEARIRALGGTTKDNVTRKTTYLVAGADPGSKLARAQELGTKLLTEDELLRILEQKT
;
A
#
# COMPACT_ATOMS: atom_id res chain seq x y z
N MET A 1 20.85 9.06 16.42
CA MET A 1 20.56 7.81 15.73
C MET A 1 19.48 7.99 14.72
N GLN A 2 19.76 7.61 13.51
CA GLN A 2 18.86 7.80 12.42
C GLN A 2 17.92 6.62 12.26
N LYS A 3 16.64 6.91 12.14
CA LYS A 3 15.67 5.87 11.94
C LYS A 3 15.42 5.72 10.46
N GLU A 4 15.52 4.53 9.97
CA GLU A 4 15.23 4.28 8.58
C GLU A 4 13.73 4.22 8.36
N LEU A 5 13.29 4.89 7.31
CA LEU A 5 11.91 4.85 6.89
C LEU A 5 11.84 3.94 5.68
N LEU A 6 11.42 2.71 5.90
CA LEU A 6 11.47 1.67 4.88
C LEU A 6 10.69 2.03 3.63
N LEU A 7 9.63 2.81 3.78
CA LEU A 7 8.75 3.10 2.66
C LEU A 7 8.90 4.52 2.16
N ALA A 8 9.97 5.20 2.55
CA ALA A 8 10.19 6.58 2.12
C ALA A 8 10.22 6.67 0.60
N GLY A 9 9.51 7.64 0.06
CA GLY A 9 9.47 7.85 -1.38
C GLY A 9 8.55 6.93 -2.13
N GLN A 10 7.84 6.02 -1.44
CA GLN A 10 6.92 5.10 -2.09
C GLN A 10 5.49 5.53 -1.85
N GLU A 11 4.67 5.36 -2.87
CA GLU A 11 3.29 5.77 -2.83
C GLU A 11 2.41 4.52 -2.91
N PHE A 12 1.45 4.43 -2.01
CA PHE A 12 0.58 3.27 -1.89
C PHE A 12 -0.87 3.69 -2.09
N VAL A 13 -1.63 2.81 -2.71
CA VAL A 13 -3.09 2.91 -2.75
C VAL A 13 -3.64 1.63 -2.18
N VAL A 14 -4.52 1.76 -1.18
CA VAL A 14 -5.14 0.59 -0.56
C VAL A 14 -6.59 0.52 -1.02
N THR A 15 -6.99 -0.61 -1.56
CA THR A 15 -8.35 -0.78 -2.05
C THR A 15 -8.89 -2.13 -1.62
N GLY A 16 -10.22 -2.24 -1.59
CA GLY A 16 -10.86 -3.46 -1.16
C GLY A 16 -10.91 -3.58 0.34
N ARG A 17 -11.26 -4.78 0.80
CA ARG A 17 -11.36 -5.04 2.23
C ARG A 17 -10.17 -5.82 2.70
N LEU A 18 -9.58 -5.32 3.79
CA LEU A 18 -8.49 -6.03 4.45
C LEU A 18 -9.06 -6.77 5.65
N GLU A 19 -8.53 -7.95 5.91
CA GLU A 19 -9.03 -8.77 7.01
C GLU A 19 -8.31 -8.49 8.32
N THR A 20 -7.04 -8.13 8.23
CA THR A 20 -6.22 -7.96 9.43
C THR A 20 -6.45 -6.60 10.07
N PHE A 21 -6.61 -5.57 9.25
CA PHE A 21 -6.83 -4.23 9.77
C PHE A 21 -7.67 -3.44 8.78
N SER A 22 -8.20 -2.32 9.22
CA SER A 22 -8.97 -1.46 8.35
C SER A 22 -8.05 -0.75 7.37
N ARG A 23 -8.66 -0.19 6.31
CA ARG A 23 -7.89 0.59 5.36
C ARG A 23 -7.19 1.76 6.04
N GLN A 24 -7.89 2.42 6.95
CA GLN A 24 -7.31 3.55 7.65
C GLN A 24 -6.10 3.14 8.48
N GLU A 25 -6.19 2.01 9.12
CA GLU A 25 -5.08 1.51 9.90
C GLU A 25 -3.90 1.15 9.01
N ALA A 26 -4.18 0.51 7.88
CA ALA A 26 -3.12 0.18 6.94
C ALA A 26 -2.42 1.43 6.45
N GLU A 27 -3.19 2.46 6.13
CA GLU A 27 -2.61 3.71 5.67
C GLU A 27 -1.77 4.38 6.75
N ALA A 28 -2.24 4.32 7.99
CA ALA A 28 -1.48 4.91 9.08
C ALA A 28 -0.14 4.21 9.26
N ARG A 29 -0.13 2.90 9.13
CA ARG A 29 1.12 2.14 9.26
C ARG A 29 2.08 2.44 8.12
N ILE A 30 1.55 2.58 6.91
CA ILE A 30 2.38 2.93 5.77
C ILE A 30 3.02 4.29 5.99
N ARG A 31 2.24 5.25 6.45
CA ARG A 31 2.78 6.60 6.70
C ARG A 31 3.80 6.59 7.82
N ALA A 32 3.61 5.73 8.80
CA ALA A 32 4.56 5.64 9.91
C ALA A 32 5.93 5.18 9.43
N LEU A 33 6.00 4.45 8.33
CA LEU A 33 7.26 4.01 7.75
C LEU A 33 7.75 4.93 6.64
N GLY A 34 7.14 6.09 6.51
CA GLY A 34 7.58 7.09 5.55
C GLY A 34 6.88 7.05 4.21
N GLY A 35 5.97 6.10 4.03
CA GLY A 35 5.24 6.01 2.76
C GLY A 35 4.14 7.04 2.65
N THR A 36 3.64 7.21 1.44
CA THR A 36 2.54 8.10 1.13
C THR A 36 1.35 7.26 0.70
N THR A 37 0.16 7.66 1.11
CA THR A 37 -1.05 6.96 0.69
C THR A 37 -1.91 7.90 -0.14
N LYS A 38 -2.54 7.34 -1.16
CA LYS A 38 -3.40 8.08 -2.06
C LYS A 38 -4.70 7.32 -2.26
N ASP A 39 -5.71 8.03 -2.76
CA ASP A 39 -7.02 7.43 -3.01
C ASP A 39 -7.14 6.81 -4.39
N ASN A 40 -6.34 7.26 -5.32
CA ASN A 40 -6.44 6.81 -6.71
C ASN A 40 -5.09 6.37 -7.23
N VAL A 41 -5.13 5.36 -8.11
CA VAL A 41 -3.91 4.86 -8.74
C VAL A 41 -3.51 5.83 -9.84
N THR A 42 -2.24 6.23 -9.82
CA THR A 42 -1.67 7.07 -10.85
C THR A 42 -0.36 6.46 -11.30
N ARG A 43 0.28 7.12 -12.25
CA ARG A 43 1.59 6.63 -12.71
C ARG A 43 2.64 6.70 -11.61
N LYS A 44 2.43 7.53 -10.61
CA LYS A 44 3.37 7.65 -9.50
C LYS A 44 3.15 6.63 -8.41
N THR A 45 2.04 5.89 -8.47
CA THR A 45 1.75 4.89 -7.46
C THR A 45 2.76 3.77 -7.54
N THR A 46 3.41 3.49 -6.42
CA THR A 46 4.40 2.42 -6.37
C THR A 46 3.72 1.06 -6.24
N TYR A 47 2.75 0.96 -5.32
CA TYR A 47 2.06 -0.30 -5.07
C TYR A 47 0.58 -0.07 -4.90
N LEU A 48 -0.20 -1.02 -5.39
CA LEU A 48 -1.62 -1.10 -5.06
C LEU A 48 -1.82 -2.29 -4.14
N VAL A 49 -2.30 -2.02 -2.94
CA VAL A 49 -2.62 -3.08 -1.97
C VAL A 49 -4.07 -3.47 -2.22
N ALA A 50 -4.28 -4.67 -2.73
CA ALA A 50 -5.61 -5.13 -3.11
C ALA A 50 -6.10 -6.13 -2.09
N GLY A 51 -7.15 -5.75 -1.36
CA GLY A 51 -7.83 -6.68 -0.48
C GLY A 51 -8.93 -7.41 -1.24
N ALA A 52 -9.93 -7.88 -0.51
CA ALA A 52 -11.07 -8.54 -1.14
C ALA A 52 -11.90 -7.52 -1.89
N ASP A 53 -12.39 -7.90 -3.06
CA ASP A 53 -13.24 -7.05 -3.90
C ASP A 53 -12.60 -5.69 -4.21
N PRO A 54 -11.44 -5.70 -4.85
CA PRO A 54 -10.72 -4.44 -5.07
C PRO A 54 -11.36 -3.49 -6.07
N GLY A 55 -12.28 -3.96 -6.90
CA GLY A 55 -13.00 -3.09 -7.79
C GLY A 55 -12.16 -2.60 -8.96
N SER A 56 -12.54 -1.44 -9.49
CA SER A 56 -11.93 -0.93 -10.71
C SER A 56 -10.50 -0.45 -10.52
N LYS A 57 -10.07 -0.19 -9.30
CA LYS A 57 -8.70 0.27 -9.08
C LYS A 57 -7.69 -0.80 -9.47
N LEU A 58 -8.05 -2.06 -9.34
CA LEU A 58 -7.16 -3.14 -9.76
C LEU A 58 -6.89 -3.07 -11.26
N ALA A 59 -7.94 -2.88 -12.05
CA ALA A 59 -7.78 -2.77 -13.49
C ALA A 59 -6.92 -1.57 -13.85
N ARG A 60 -7.13 -0.46 -13.16
CA ARG A 60 -6.36 0.75 -13.42
C ARG A 60 -4.87 0.51 -13.13
N ALA A 61 -4.58 -0.16 -12.02
CA ALA A 61 -3.20 -0.45 -11.68
C ALA A 61 -2.54 -1.34 -12.75
N GLN A 62 -3.28 -2.30 -13.25
CA GLN A 62 -2.75 -3.16 -14.29
C GLN A 62 -2.45 -2.39 -15.56
N GLU A 63 -3.32 -1.45 -15.92
CA GLU A 63 -3.08 -0.62 -17.09
C GLU A 63 -1.84 0.24 -16.96
N LEU A 64 -1.57 0.73 -15.76
CA LEU A 64 -0.46 1.62 -15.52
C LEU A 64 0.83 0.88 -15.17
N GLY A 65 0.76 -0.45 -15.06
CA GLY A 65 1.93 -1.23 -14.69
C GLY A 65 2.30 -1.12 -13.22
N THR A 66 1.36 -0.69 -12.38
CA THR A 66 1.58 -0.59 -10.96
C THR A 66 1.72 -1.98 -10.35
N LYS A 67 2.67 -2.15 -9.45
CA LYS A 67 2.84 -3.42 -8.76
C LYS A 67 1.71 -3.66 -7.79
N LEU A 68 1.27 -4.91 -7.71
CA LEU A 68 0.17 -5.29 -6.85
C LEU A 68 0.71 -6.00 -5.62
N LEU A 69 0.13 -5.67 -4.47
CA LEU A 69 0.45 -6.34 -3.22
C LEU A 69 -0.81 -6.94 -2.65
N THR A 70 -0.69 -8.13 -2.10
CA THR A 70 -1.76 -8.68 -1.29
C THR A 70 -1.63 -8.15 0.12
N GLU A 71 -2.66 -8.40 0.92
CA GLU A 71 -2.61 -8.02 2.32
C GLU A 71 -1.44 -8.70 3.04
N ASP A 72 -1.20 -9.96 2.74
CA ASP A 72 -0.10 -10.69 3.35
C ASP A 72 1.24 -10.06 3.00
N GLU A 73 1.39 -9.65 1.75
CA GLU A 73 2.63 -9.01 1.33
C GLU A 73 2.83 -7.68 2.02
N LEU A 74 1.75 -6.92 2.18
CA LEU A 74 1.84 -5.67 2.91
C LEU A 74 2.24 -5.91 4.36
N LEU A 75 1.63 -6.91 4.99
CA LEU A 75 1.97 -7.24 6.37
C LEU A 75 3.45 -7.55 6.52
N ARG A 76 4.02 -8.29 5.58
CA ARG A 76 5.44 -8.60 5.63
C ARG A 76 6.30 -7.36 5.55
N ILE A 77 5.90 -6.43 4.69
CA ILE A 77 6.63 -5.17 4.58
C ILE A 77 6.55 -4.41 5.88
N LEU A 78 5.36 -4.33 6.47
CA LEU A 78 5.17 -3.57 7.69
C LEU A 78 5.90 -4.20 8.87
N GLU A 79 6.10 -5.50 8.83
CA GLU A 79 6.78 -6.19 9.91
C GLU A 79 8.30 -6.17 9.80
N GLN A 80 8.82 -5.68 8.70
CA GLN A 80 10.27 -5.61 8.50
C GLN A 80 10.91 -4.42 9.17
N LYS A 81 10.15 -3.68 9.91
CA LYS A 81 10.63 -2.41 10.46
C LYS A 81 11.74 -2.57 11.49
N THR A 82 11.92 -3.72 11.99
CA THR A 82 13.02 -3.90 12.92
C THR A 82 14.35 -4.17 12.19
#